data_d65288c9527a10969dfdda631091c9bd
#
_entry.id   d65288c9527a10969dfdda631091c9bd
#
_cell.length_a   1.000
_cell.length_b   1.000
_cell.length_c   1.000
_cell.angle_alpha   90.00
_cell.angle_beta   90.00
_cell.angle_gamma   90.00
#
_symmetry.space_group_name_H-M   'P 1'
#
loop_
_entity.id
_entity.type
_entity.pdbx_description
1 polymer ?
#
loop_
_entity_poly.entity_id
_entity_poly.type
_entity_poly.pdbx_seq_one_letter_code
_entity_poly.pdbx_strand_id
1 'polypeptide(L)'
;MRVGIMGLGFVGTAMKSILETKHHVYCYDPVKEGYRNPEVLRHAELIFVCVGTPMREDSTVNMDYINSAINTIKELKTKPAVFIKSTVPPKTCYHLSLLHELSIGSNPEFLRERCAVRDMWASDRIIMGGTEWARERLKSVYYPIFGDDVEYVEVTSTEAEMIKHTTNAFLASQVGFANEIYNMCKIFDINYDKIKHALYLDKRLGRHIDVPGTDGKLGFGGHCLTKDLNALANHSESQGYPPTLFKELLRFNEVQRDE
;
A
#
# COMPACT_ATOMS: atom_id res chain seq x y z
N MET A 1 -20.49 6.32 -11.75
CA MET A 1 -20.83 6.29 -10.30
C MET A 1 -20.40 7.57 -9.61
N ARG A 2 -20.88 7.79 -8.39
CA ARG A 2 -20.45 8.87 -7.50
C ARG A 2 -19.47 8.28 -6.49
N VAL A 3 -18.22 8.71 -6.57
CA VAL A 3 -17.11 8.12 -5.81
C VAL A 3 -16.50 9.16 -4.89
N GLY A 4 -16.29 8.81 -3.62
CA GLY A 4 -15.62 9.64 -2.63
C GLY A 4 -14.14 9.28 -2.50
N ILE A 5 -13.29 10.28 -2.27
CA ILE A 5 -11.88 10.10 -1.88
C ILE A 5 -11.66 10.88 -0.59
N MET A 6 -11.16 10.20 0.43
CA MET A 6 -10.78 10.79 1.70
C MET A 6 -9.26 10.69 1.89
N GLY A 7 -8.61 11.86 1.94
CA GLY A 7 -7.15 12.01 1.91
C GLY A 7 -6.62 12.20 0.49
N LEU A 8 -6.00 13.34 0.22
CA LEU A 8 -5.44 13.73 -1.07
C LEU A 8 -3.90 13.78 -1.05
N GLY A 9 -3.27 12.81 -0.37
CA GLY A 9 -1.84 12.53 -0.51
C GLY A 9 -1.50 12.03 -1.92
N PHE A 10 -0.33 11.41 -2.10
CA PHE A 10 0.09 10.91 -3.42
C PHE A 10 -0.87 9.82 -3.95
N VAL A 11 -1.37 8.92 -3.09
CA VAL A 11 -2.34 7.88 -3.47
C VAL A 11 -3.68 8.49 -3.86
N GLY A 12 -4.27 9.34 -2.99
CA GLY A 12 -5.57 9.94 -3.26
C GLY A 12 -5.56 10.85 -4.48
N THR A 13 -4.44 11.54 -4.74
CA THR A 13 -4.27 12.37 -5.95
C THR A 13 -4.17 11.50 -7.21
N ALA A 14 -3.44 10.38 -7.16
CA ALA A 14 -3.37 9.43 -8.27
C ALA A 14 -4.74 8.80 -8.53
N MET A 15 -5.47 8.39 -7.48
CA MET A 15 -6.84 7.89 -7.58
C MET A 15 -7.77 8.92 -8.23
N LYS A 16 -7.73 10.17 -7.78
CA LYS A 16 -8.54 11.25 -8.35
C LYS A 16 -8.34 11.36 -9.86
N SER A 17 -7.08 11.34 -10.33
CA SER A 17 -6.74 11.51 -11.74
C SER A 17 -7.35 10.45 -12.67
N ILE A 18 -7.45 9.20 -12.21
CA ILE A 18 -8.04 8.12 -13.02
C ILE A 18 -9.57 8.09 -12.88
N LEU A 19 -10.09 8.32 -11.68
CA LEU A 19 -11.53 8.23 -11.41
C LEU A 19 -12.34 9.32 -12.09
N GLU A 20 -11.83 10.55 -12.17
CA GLU A 20 -12.49 11.68 -12.83
C GLU A 20 -12.71 11.47 -14.34
N THR A 21 -12.03 10.50 -14.95
CA THR A 21 -12.23 10.17 -16.37
C THR A 21 -13.56 9.48 -16.66
N LYS A 22 -14.16 8.81 -15.67
CA LYS A 22 -15.37 7.99 -15.83
C LYS A 22 -16.42 8.19 -14.74
N HIS A 23 -16.09 8.91 -13.66
CA HIS A 23 -16.95 9.03 -12.48
C HIS A 23 -17.06 10.48 -12.00
N HIS A 24 -18.14 10.77 -11.25
CA HIS A 24 -18.22 11.99 -10.48
C HIS A 24 -17.51 11.81 -9.15
N VAL A 25 -16.44 12.58 -8.91
CA VAL A 25 -15.53 12.39 -7.77
C VAL A 25 -15.74 13.50 -6.74
N TYR A 26 -16.02 13.10 -5.51
CA TYR A 26 -16.06 13.96 -4.33
C TYR A 26 -14.80 13.78 -3.51
N CYS A 27 -14.11 14.86 -3.17
CA CYS A 27 -12.86 14.80 -2.42
C CYS A 27 -13.00 15.51 -1.08
N TYR A 28 -12.47 14.86 -0.03
CA TYR A 28 -12.31 15.43 1.30
C TYR A 28 -10.89 15.24 1.81
N ASP A 29 -10.30 16.32 2.32
CA ASP A 29 -9.01 16.31 3.00
C ASP A 29 -9.01 17.42 4.06
N PRO A 30 -8.85 17.10 5.36
CA PRO A 30 -8.98 18.07 6.44
C PRO A 30 -7.89 19.15 6.41
N VAL A 31 -6.76 18.89 5.73
CA VAL A 31 -5.60 19.78 5.69
C VAL A 31 -5.61 20.64 4.43
N LYS A 32 -6.05 20.09 3.29
CA LYS A 32 -6.00 20.79 2.00
C LYS A 32 -7.10 21.83 1.86
N GLU A 33 -6.70 23.03 1.52
CA GLU A 33 -7.64 24.11 1.20
C GLU A 33 -8.55 23.72 0.02
N GLY A 34 -9.84 24.08 0.12
CA GLY A 34 -10.87 23.73 -0.88
C GLY A 34 -11.47 22.32 -0.71
N TYR A 35 -10.92 21.47 0.17
CA TYR A 35 -11.39 20.09 0.37
C TYR A 35 -11.80 19.78 1.80
N ARG A 36 -11.98 20.77 2.67
CA ARG A 36 -12.20 20.59 4.12
C ARG A 36 -13.64 20.26 4.52
N ASN A 37 -14.59 20.20 3.59
CA ASN A 37 -15.98 19.91 3.88
C ASN A 37 -16.30 18.41 3.71
N PRO A 38 -16.47 17.61 4.78
CA PRO A 38 -16.75 16.18 4.68
C PRO A 38 -18.16 15.89 4.13
N GLU A 39 -19.11 16.84 4.22
CA GLU A 39 -20.48 16.66 3.79
C GLU A 39 -20.58 16.35 2.28
N VAL A 40 -19.59 16.72 1.47
CA VAL A 40 -19.55 16.37 0.04
C VAL A 40 -19.56 14.86 -0.19
N LEU A 41 -19.00 14.08 0.75
CA LEU A 41 -18.94 12.62 0.67
C LEU A 41 -20.31 11.95 0.88
N ARG A 42 -21.32 12.68 1.38
CA ARG A 42 -22.68 12.17 1.59
C ARG A 42 -23.32 11.61 0.31
N HIS A 43 -22.88 12.13 -0.82
CA HIS A 43 -23.39 11.74 -2.13
C HIS A 43 -22.68 10.52 -2.74
N ALA A 44 -21.60 10.07 -2.12
CA ALA A 44 -20.79 8.96 -2.64
C ALA A 44 -21.47 7.60 -2.42
N GLU A 45 -21.40 6.74 -3.41
CA GLU A 45 -21.85 5.35 -3.37
C GLU A 45 -20.74 4.42 -2.91
N LEU A 46 -19.48 4.85 -3.12
CA LEU A 46 -18.27 4.19 -2.66
C LEU A 46 -17.27 5.27 -2.24
N ILE A 47 -16.56 5.03 -1.13
CA ILE A 47 -15.53 5.95 -0.61
C ILE A 47 -14.19 5.21 -0.48
N PHE A 48 -13.15 5.77 -1.08
CA PHE A 48 -11.77 5.37 -0.87
C PHE A 48 -11.14 6.15 0.29
N VAL A 49 -10.56 5.45 1.25
CA VAL A 49 -9.78 6.03 2.34
C VAL A 49 -8.30 5.93 2.01
N CYS A 50 -7.67 7.08 1.72
CA CYS A 50 -6.29 7.22 1.27
C CYS A 50 -5.46 8.07 2.24
N VAL A 51 -5.77 8.01 3.53
CA VAL A 51 -5.07 8.77 4.57
C VAL A 51 -3.73 8.15 4.94
N GLY A 52 -2.81 8.92 5.50
CA GLY A 52 -1.51 8.41 5.94
C GLY A 52 -1.63 7.41 7.09
N THR A 53 -0.70 6.45 7.13
CA THR A 53 -0.52 5.50 8.22
C THR A 53 0.95 5.53 8.67
N PRO A 54 1.39 6.61 9.34
CA PRO A 54 2.79 6.72 9.77
C PRO A 54 3.12 5.67 10.82
N MET A 55 4.41 5.34 10.92
CA MET A 55 4.92 4.48 11.97
C MET A 55 5.05 5.26 13.27
N ARG A 56 4.69 4.66 14.39
CA ARG A 56 4.95 5.17 15.75
C ARG A 56 6.38 4.85 16.18
N GLU A 57 6.83 5.44 17.28
CA GLU A 57 8.16 5.20 17.87
C GLU A 57 8.38 3.72 18.24
N ASP A 58 7.33 3.01 18.61
CA ASP A 58 7.35 1.58 18.92
C ASP A 58 7.29 0.69 17.66
N SER A 59 7.49 1.26 16.48
CA SER A 59 7.42 0.60 15.18
C SER A 59 6.05 0.00 14.83
N THR A 60 4.97 0.39 15.53
CA THR A 60 3.60 0.04 15.15
C THR A 60 3.01 1.06 14.17
N VAL A 61 1.96 0.65 13.46
CA VAL A 61 1.24 1.56 12.55
C VAL A 61 0.34 2.49 13.37
N ASN A 62 0.45 3.80 13.13
CA ASN A 62 -0.50 4.75 13.70
C ASN A 62 -1.82 4.69 12.91
N MET A 63 -2.88 4.25 13.59
CA MET A 63 -4.21 4.09 13.04
C MET A 63 -5.13 5.30 13.27
N ASP A 64 -4.65 6.38 13.88
CA ASP A 64 -5.49 7.51 14.29
C ASP A 64 -6.19 8.18 13.11
N TYR A 65 -5.49 8.34 11.99
CA TYR A 65 -6.09 8.93 10.77
C TYR A 65 -7.12 8.00 10.13
N ILE A 66 -6.92 6.68 10.16
CA ILE A 66 -7.91 5.70 9.69
C ILE A 66 -9.16 5.76 10.56
N ASN A 67 -9.00 5.71 11.89
CA ASN A 67 -10.11 5.77 12.83
C ASN A 67 -10.90 7.08 12.68
N SER A 68 -10.21 8.21 12.54
CA SER A 68 -10.83 9.52 12.28
C SER A 68 -11.62 9.53 10.97
N ALA A 69 -11.06 8.95 9.91
CA ALA A 69 -11.72 8.86 8.61
C ALA A 69 -13.00 8.02 8.69
N ILE A 70 -12.96 6.85 9.32
CA ILE A 70 -14.12 5.98 9.49
C ILE A 70 -15.21 6.63 10.35
N ASN A 71 -14.82 7.31 11.44
CA ASN A 71 -15.76 8.07 12.26
C ASN A 71 -16.45 9.18 11.46
N THR A 72 -15.70 9.94 10.67
CA THR A 72 -16.26 10.97 9.77
C THR A 72 -17.27 10.36 8.79
N ILE A 73 -16.97 9.21 8.18
CA ILE A 73 -17.91 8.52 7.28
C ILE A 73 -19.18 8.08 8.03
N LYS A 74 -19.05 7.57 9.25
CA LYS A 74 -20.18 7.17 10.09
C LYS A 74 -21.09 8.36 10.42
N GLU A 75 -20.53 9.53 10.72
CA GLU A 75 -21.27 10.76 11.01
C GLU A 75 -22.12 11.26 9.83
N LEU A 76 -21.74 10.93 8.60
CA LEU A 76 -22.54 11.25 7.39
C LEU A 76 -23.90 10.52 7.38
N LYS A 77 -24.10 9.47 8.19
CA LYS A 77 -25.33 8.68 8.24
C LYS A 77 -25.77 8.08 6.89
N THR A 78 -24.78 7.82 6.02
CA THR A 78 -24.95 7.12 4.75
C THR A 78 -24.31 5.73 4.86
N LYS A 79 -24.58 4.84 3.91
CA LYS A 79 -24.02 3.47 3.89
C LYS A 79 -23.27 3.21 2.58
N PRO A 80 -22.21 3.97 2.28
CA PRO A 80 -21.38 3.68 1.10
C PRO A 80 -20.61 2.37 1.29
N ALA A 81 -20.15 1.76 0.19
CA ALA A 81 -19.04 0.83 0.29
C ALA A 81 -17.76 1.62 0.61
N VAL A 82 -17.00 1.19 1.61
CA VAL A 82 -15.75 1.87 2.02
C VAL A 82 -14.57 0.98 1.70
N PHE A 83 -13.56 1.54 1.03
CA PHE A 83 -12.32 0.81 0.75
C PHE A 83 -11.10 1.54 1.29
N ILE A 84 -10.38 0.89 2.20
CA ILE A 84 -9.11 1.39 2.71
C ILE A 84 -8.02 1.06 1.69
N LYS A 85 -7.38 2.10 1.15
CA LYS A 85 -6.20 1.99 0.25
C LYS A 85 -4.89 2.08 1.01
N SER A 86 -4.92 2.71 2.16
CA SER A 86 -3.78 2.82 3.06
C SER A 86 -3.32 1.44 3.53
N THR A 87 -2.01 1.26 3.71
CA THR A 87 -1.47 0.04 4.28
C THR A 87 -1.81 -0.04 5.77
N VAL A 88 -2.56 -1.06 6.13
CA VAL A 88 -3.01 -1.33 7.51
C VAL A 88 -2.70 -2.76 7.91
N PRO A 89 -2.54 -3.08 9.20
CA PRO A 89 -2.30 -4.45 9.66
C PRO A 89 -3.42 -5.42 9.23
N PRO A 90 -3.11 -6.71 8.99
CA PRO A 90 -4.11 -7.72 8.68
C PRO A 90 -5.24 -7.78 9.73
N LYS A 91 -6.48 -8.01 9.27
CA LYS A 91 -7.76 -7.98 10.01
C LYS A 91 -8.27 -6.59 10.37
N THR A 92 -7.60 -5.50 10.01
CA THR A 92 -8.05 -4.13 10.31
C THR A 92 -9.45 -3.85 9.72
N CYS A 93 -9.65 -4.06 8.43
CA CYS A 93 -10.94 -3.82 7.77
C CYS A 93 -12.05 -4.69 8.37
N TYR A 94 -11.75 -5.94 8.71
CA TYR A 94 -12.71 -6.84 9.37
C TYR A 94 -13.17 -6.27 10.72
N HIS A 95 -12.25 -5.87 11.60
CA HIS A 95 -12.57 -5.30 12.90
C HIS A 95 -13.33 -3.97 12.81
N LEU A 96 -12.89 -3.08 11.89
CA LEU A 96 -13.57 -1.81 11.66
C LEU A 96 -14.99 -2.01 11.12
N SER A 97 -15.20 -3.00 10.24
CA SER A 97 -16.55 -3.33 9.74
C SER A 97 -17.49 -3.73 10.86
N LEU A 98 -17.04 -4.60 11.78
CA LEU A 98 -17.84 -5.03 12.94
C LEU A 98 -18.11 -3.87 13.90
N LEU A 99 -17.10 -3.08 14.22
CA LEU A 99 -17.20 -2.00 15.20
C LEU A 99 -18.14 -0.86 14.74
N HIS A 100 -18.12 -0.55 13.45
CA HIS A 100 -18.85 0.61 12.91
C HIS A 100 -20.13 0.24 12.15
N GLU A 101 -20.40 -1.06 11.96
CA GLU A 101 -21.53 -1.56 11.16
C GLU A 101 -21.54 -0.99 9.73
N LEU A 102 -20.35 -0.84 9.15
CA LEU A 102 -20.10 -0.36 7.79
C LEU A 102 -19.51 -1.48 6.92
N SER A 103 -19.79 -1.45 5.63
CA SER A 103 -19.13 -2.32 4.67
C SER A 103 -17.75 -1.77 4.35
N ILE A 104 -16.71 -2.26 5.05
CA ILE A 104 -15.33 -1.82 4.89
C ILE A 104 -14.50 -2.95 4.28
N GLY A 105 -13.89 -2.67 3.14
CA GLY A 105 -12.97 -3.56 2.45
C GLY A 105 -11.56 -2.97 2.35
N SER A 106 -10.63 -3.77 1.86
CA SER A 106 -9.25 -3.37 1.56
C SER A 106 -9.03 -3.37 0.05
N ASN A 107 -8.52 -2.27 -0.49
CA ASN A 107 -8.09 -2.16 -1.88
C ASN A 107 -6.69 -1.53 -1.90
N PRO A 108 -5.65 -2.31 -1.58
CA PRO A 108 -4.29 -1.80 -1.48
C PRO A 108 -3.78 -1.28 -2.81
N GLU A 109 -2.79 -0.40 -2.75
CA GLU A 109 -2.05 0.15 -3.89
C GLU A 109 -0.62 -0.42 -3.93
N PHE A 110 0.01 -0.38 -5.11
CA PHE A 110 1.38 -0.84 -5.33
C PHE A 110 2.19 0.24 -6.08
N LEU A 111 1.92 1.50 -5.75
CA LEU A 111 2.46 2.67 -6.43
C LEU A 111 3.83 3.06 -5.85
N ARG A 112 4.72 3.52 -6.71
CA ARG A 112 5.91 4.24 -6.29
C ARG A 112 5.57 5.72 -6.16
N GLU A 113 5.84 6.32 -5.01
CA GLU A 113 5.48 7.71 -4.70
C GLU A 113 5.88 8.69 -5.82
N ARG A 114 7.10 8.55 -6.36
CA ARG A 114 7.64 9.41 -7.44
C ARG A 114 6.87 9.30 -8.77
N CYS A 115 6.14 8.20 -8.98
CA CYS A 115 5.48 7.87 -10.24
C CYS A 115 4.02 7.46 -10.04
N ALA A 116 3.39 7.85 -8.93
CA ALA A 116 2.10 7.31 -8.48
C ALA A 116 1.00 7.36 -9.56
N VAL A 117 0.86 8.47 -10.26
CA VAL A 117 -0.14 8.61 -11.34
C VAL A 117 0.16 7.65 -12.49
N ARG A 118 1.43 7.57 -12.93
CA ARG A 118 1.83 6.66 -14.01
C ARG A 118 1.64 5.20 -13.62
N ASP A 119 2.04 4.84 -12.39
CA ASP A 119 1.93 3.48 -11.90
C ASP A 119 0.47 3.07 -11.71
N MET A 120 -0.42 4.03 -11.36
CA MET A 120 -1.86 3.79 -11.27
C MET A 120 -2.47 3.46 -12.65
N TRP A 121 -2.09 4.20 -13.70
CA TRP A 121 -2.53 3.90 -15.07
C TRP A 121 -1.93 2.60 -15.63
N ALA A 122 -0.75 2.23 -15.17
CA ALA A 122 -0.04 1.01 -15.59
C ALA A 122 -0.31 -0.19 -14.64
N SER A 123 -1.39 -0.13 -13.85
CA SER A 123 -1.75 -1.24 -12.97
C SER A 123 -2.00 -2.51 -13.77
N ASP A 124 -1.39 -3.61 -13.36
CA ASP A 124 -1.59 -4.95 -13.93
C ASP A 124 -2.67 -5.76 -13.20
N ARG A 125 -3.03 -5.33 -11.99
CA ARG A 125 -4.03 -5.99 -11.14
C ARG A 125 -4.72 -5.02 -10.19
N ILE A 126 -5.95 -5.34 -9.82
CA ILE A 126 -6.74 -4.66 -8.80
C ILE A 126 -7.09 -5.68 -7.72
N ILE A 127 -6.56 -5.52 -6.51
CA ILE A 127 -6.89 -6.38 -5.37
C ILE A 127 -8.18 -5.87 -4.73
N MET A 128 -9.19 -6.73 -4.69
CA MET A 128 -10.53 -6.39 -4.20
C MET A 128 -10.86 -7.22 -2.96
N GLY A 129 -10.52 -6.68 -1.79
CA GLY A 129 -10.75 -7.34 -0.49
C GLY A 129 -12.04 -6.89 0.16
N GLY A 130 -12.95 -7.82 0.48
CA GLY A 130 -14.19 -7.49 1.17
C GLY A 130 -15.32 -8.49 0.92
N THR A 131 -16.55 -8.09 1.28
CA THR A 131 -17.74 -8.87 0.94
C THR A 131 -18.01 -8.86 -0.56
N GLU A 132 -18.71 -9.84 -1.09
CA GLU A 132 -19.11 -9.92 -2.50
C GLU A 132 -19.79 -8.63 -2.96
N TRP A 133 -20.78 -8.14 -2.21
CA TRP A 133 -21.47 -6.89 -2.49
C TRP A 133 -20.51 -5.67 -2.60
N ALA A 134 -19.49 -5.61 -1.74
CA ALA A 134 -18.51 -4.52 -1.78
C ALA A 134 -17.59 -4.66 -3.00
N ARG A 135 -17.11 -5.88 -3.29
CA ARG A 135 -16.24 -6.16 -4.44
C ARG A 135 -16.90 -5.84 -5.77
N GLU A 136 -18.18 -6.21 -5.94
CA GLU A 136 -18.96 -5.84 -7.15
C GLU A 136 -19.03 -4.33 -7.37
N ARG A 137 -19.24 -3.55 -6.29
CA ARG A 137 -19.21 -2.09 -6.36
C ARG A 137 -17.83 -1.55 -6.71
N LEU A 138 -16.79 -2.13 -6.13
CA LEU A 138 -15.42 -1.75 -6.45
C LEU A 138 -15.10 -2.04 -7.92
N LYS A 139 -15.48 -3.21 -8.42
CA LYS A 139 -15.33 -3.58 -9.82
C LYS A 139 -16.07 -2.61 -10.74
N SER A 140 -17.29 -2.18 -10.38
CA SER A 140 -18.04 -1.18 -11.14
C SER A 140 -17.34 0.19 -11.22
N VAL A 141 -16.44 0.50 -10.28
CA VAL A 141 -15.60 1.70 -10.34
C VAL A 141 -14.43 1.52 -11.29
N TYR A 142 -13.72 0.40 -11.22
CA TYR A 142 -12.49 0.21 -12.00
C TYR A 142 -12.72 -0.27 -13.43
N TYR A 143 -13.73 -1.10 -13.66
CA TYR A 143 -13.99 -1.72 -14.96
C TYR A 143 -14.23 -0.70 -16.10
N PRO A 144 -14.95 0.44 -15.91
CA PRO A 144 -15.07 1.47 -16.95
C PRO A 144 -13.76 2.17 -17.33
N ILE A 145 -12.70 2.03 -16.50
CA ILE A 145 -11.39 2.65 -16.70
C ILE A 145 -10.42 1.68 -17.37
N PHE A 146 -10.37 0.44 -16.87
CA PHE A 146 -9.36 -0.55 -17.23
C PHE A 146 -9.91 -1.72 -18.09
N GLY A 147 -11.23 -1.93 -18.10
CA GLY A 147 -11.82 -3.08 -18.82
C GLY A 147 -11.22 -4.39 -18.36
N ASP A 148 -10.87 -5.24 -19.33
CA ASP A 148 -10.23 -6.54 -19.14
C ASP A 148 -8.70 -6.49 -19.23
N ASP A 149 -8.11 -5.28 -19.32
CA ASP A 149 -6.65 -5.08 -19.40
C ASP A 149 -5.95 -5.31 -18.03
N VAL A 150 -6.71 -5.45 -16.95
CA VAL A 150 -6.19 -5.71 -15.60
C VAL A 150 -6.82 -6.95 -15.00
N GLU A 151 -6.08 -7.65 -14.14
CA GLU A 151 -6.63 -8.77 -13.39
C GLU A 151 -7.36 -8.26 -12.13
N TYR A 152 -8.63 -8.68 -11.96
CA TYR A 152 -9.44 -8.38 -10.78
C TYR A 152 -9.35 -9.53 -9.78
N VAL A 153 -8.50 -9.36 -8.75
CA VAL A 153 -8.22 -10.40 -7.75
C VAL A 153 -9.21 -10.26 -6.59
N GLU A 154 -10.17 -11.17 -6.51
CA GLU A 154 -11.21 -11.18 -5.49
C GLU A 154 -10.77 -12.01 -4.27
N VAL A 155 -10.71 -11.35 -3.11
CA VAL A 155 -10.24 -11.95 -1.85
C VAL A 155 -11.01 -11.40 -0.65
N THR A 156 -10.76 -11.94 0.54
CA THR A 156 -11.22 -11.32 1.78
C THR A 156 -10.43 -10.05 2.08
N SER A 157 -10.95 -9.16 2.91
CA SER A 157 -10.22 -7.94 3.32
C SER A 157 -8.88 -8.26 4.00
N THR A 158 -8.84 -9.30 4.82
CA THR A 158 -7.61 -9.75 5.51
C THR A 158 -6.56 -10.28 4.54
N GLU A 159 -6.97 -11.02 3.51
CA GLU A 159 -6.05 -11.48 2.46
C GLU A 159 -5.51 -10.31 1.64
N ALA A 160 -6.35 -9.31 1.30
CA ALA A 160 -5.92 -8.11 0.58
C ALA A 160 -4.88 -7.31 1.39
N GLU A 161 -5.10 -7.14 2.70
CA GLU A 161 -4.14 -6.51 3.61
C GLU A 161 -2.82 -7.29 3.65
N MET A 162 -2.89 -8.62 3.77
CA MET A 162 -1.71 -9.48 3.77
C MET A 162 -0.95 -9.44 2.44
N ILE A 163 -1.63 -9.41 1.28
CA ILE A 163 -1.02 -9.28 -0.05
C ILE A 163 -0.15 -8.01 -0.12
N LYS A 164 -0.64 -6.88 0.40
CA LYS A 164 0.14 -5.63 0.43
C LYS A 164 1.43 -5.78 1.25
N HIS A 165 1.32 -6.27 2.47
CA HIS A 165 2.47 -6.48 3.34
C HIS A 165 3.47 -7.48 2.74
N THR A 166 2.98 -8.61 2.23
CA THR A 166 3.83 -9.63 1.60
C THR A 166 4.58 -9.08 0.40
N THR A 167 3.92 -8.30 -0.46
CA THR A 167 4.58 -7.67 -1.62
C THR A 167 5.73 -6.76 -1.17
N ASN A 168 5.49 -5.89 -0.20
CA ASN A 168 6.51 -4.96 0.27
C ASN A 168 7.64 -5.68 1.02
N ALA A 169 7.34 -6.71 1.82
CA ALA A 169 8.34 -7.55 2.49
C ALA A 169 9.22 -8.30 1.47
N PHE A 170 8.63 -8.81 0.39
CA PHE A 170 9.39 -9.47 -0.68
C PHE A 170 10.32 -8.50 -1.40
N LEU A 171 9.84 -7.29 -1.75
CA LEU A 171 10.67 -6.25 -2.33
C LEU A 171 11.84 -5.86 -1.41
N ALA A 172 11.57 -5.68 -0.11
CA ALA A 172 12.61 -5.41 0.88
C ALA A 172 13.65 -6.53 0.96
N SER A 173 13.21 -7.79 0.90
CA SER A 173 14.12 -8.96 0.89
C SER A 173 15.02 -8.98 -0.34
N GLN A 174 14.50 -8.65 -1.53
CA GLN A 174 15.29 -8.56 -2.76
C GLN A 174 16.36 -7.47 -2.65
N VAL A 175 16.02 -6.30 -2.12
CA VAL A 175 16.99 -5.22 -1.91
C VAL A 175 18.05 -5.63 -0.88
N GLY A 176 17.65 -6.23 0.25
CA GLY A 176 18.58 -6.74 1.25
C GLY A 176 19.56 -7.78 0.68
N PHE A 177 19.05 -8.75 -0.06
CA PHE A 177 19.87 -9.74 -0.77
C PHE A 177 20.87 -9.09 -1.74
N ALA A 178 20.41 -8.12 -2.54
CA ALA A 178 21.27 -7.42 -3.50
C ALA A 178 22.41 -6.68 -2.81
N ASN A 179 22.15 -6.02 -1.67
CA ASN A 179 23.17 -5.33 -0.88
C ASN A 179 24.19 -6.30 -0.27
N GLU A 180 23.75 -7.46 0.21
CA GLU A 180 24.65 -8.50 0.70
C GLU A 180 25.62 -8.95 -0.39
N ILE A 181 25.11 -9.29 -1.58
CA ILE A 181 25.94 -9.68 -2.73
C ILE A 181 26.86 -8.53 -3.17
N TYR A 182 26.38 -7.28 -3.15
CA TYR A 182 27.20 -6.12 -3.46
C TYR A 182 28.40 -6.00 -2.49
N ASN A 183 28.19 -6.18 -1.19
CA ASN A 183 29.25 -6.13 -0.20
C ASN A 183 30.27 -7.27 -0.39
N MET A 184 29.78 -8.49 -0.68
CA MET A 184 30.66 -9.61 -1.03
C MET A 184 31.50 -9.32 -2.28
N CYS A 185 30.89 -8.73 -3.31
CA CYS A 185 31.61 -8.33 -4.52
C CYS A 185 32.75 -7.33 -4.24
N LYS A 186 32.55 -6.38 -3.33
CA LYS A 186 33.64 -5.48 -2.88
C LYS A 186 34.80 -6.24 -2.28
N ILE A 187 34.53 -7.21 -1.40
CA ILE A 187 35.57 -8.00 -0.73
C ILE A 187 36.35 -8.87 -1.73
N PHE A 188 35.67 -9.43 -2.73
CA PHE A 188 36.28 -10.31 -3.75
C PHE A 188 36.84 -9.57 -4.97
N ASP A 189 36.82 -8.24 -4.99
CA ASP A 189 37.19 -7.40 -6.13
C ASP A 189 36.42 -7.77 -7.42
N ILE A 190 35.13 -8.01 -7.29
CA ILE A 190 34.21 -8.36 -8.38
C ILE A 190 33.34 -7.17 -8.75
N ASN A 191 33.16 -6.95 -10.05
CA ASN A 191 32.24 -5.91 -10.54
C ASN A 191 30.78 -6.36 -10.38
N TYR A 192 30.06 -5.76 -9.41
CA TYR A 192 28.66 -6.06 -9.14
C TYR A 192 27.73 -5.82 -10.34
N ASP A 193 27.97 -4.80 -11.16
CA ASP A 193 27.12 -4.52 -12.33
C ASP A 193 27.14 -5.64 -13.36
N LYS A 194 28.25 -6.39 -13.48
CA LYS A 194 28.31 -7.59 -14.33
C LYS A 194 27.45 -8.71 -13.77
N ILE A 195 27.49 -8.91 -12.45
CA ILE A 195 26.64 -9.91 -11.75
C ILE A 195 25.16 -9.50 -11.92
N LYS A 196 24.81 -8.27 -11.58
CA LYS A 196 23.45 -7.72 -11.73
C LYS A 196 22.92 -7.87 -13.15
N HIS A 197 23.72 -7.54 -14.16
CA HIS A 197 23.33 -7.70 -15.56
C HIS A 197 22.98 -9.16 -15.89
N ALA A 198 23.82 -10.10 -15.47
CA ALA A 198 23.57 -11.53 -15.69
C ALA A 198 22.27 -12.00 -14.98
N LEU A 199 22.04 -11.54 -13.75
CA LEU A 199 20.81 -11.85 -13.01
C LEU A 199 19.55 -11.29 -13.70
N TYR A 200 19.62 -10.12 -14.32
CA TYR A 200 18.49 -9.53 -15.05
C TYR A 200 18.10 -10.30 -16.32
N LEU A 201 18.96 -11.14 -16.85
CA LEU A 201 18.66 -12.01 -17.98
C LEU A 201 17.85 -13.25 -17.57
N ASP A 202 17.87 -13.62 -16.30
CA ASP A 202 17.04 -14.73 -15.79
C ASP A 202 15.61 -14.24 -15.51
N LYS A 203 14.66 -14.67 -16.32
CA LYS A 203 13.24 -14.28 -16.22
C LYS A 203 12.56 -14.71 -14.92
N ARG A 204 13.16 -15.59 -14.15
CA ARG A 204 12.66 -16.06 -12.83
C ARG A 204 12.95 -15.06 -11.72
N LEU A 205 13.90 -14.13 -11.94
CA LEU A 205 14.36 -13.18 -10.93
C LEU A 205 13.67 -11.81 -11.09
N GLY A 206 13.38 -11.16 -9.97
CA GLY A 206 12.86 -9.80 -9.94
C GLY A 206 13.95 -8.76 -10.24
N ARG A 207 13.55 -7.51 -10.52
CA ARG A 207 14.43 -6.41 -10.90
C ARG A 207 14.70 -5.38 -9.79
N HIS A 208 14.56 -5.76 -8.52
CA HIS A 208 14.80 -4.87 -7.38
C HIS A 208 16.16 -5.16 -6.73
N ILE A 209 17.22 -5.15 -7.54
CA ILE A 209 18.59 -5.48 -7.13
C ILE A 209 19.60 -4.39 -7.51
N ASP A 210 19.17 -3.13 -7.68
CA ASP A 210 20.07 -2.00 -7.88
C ASP A 210 20.75 -1.60 -6.56
N VAL A 211 22.08 -1.52 -6.57
CA VAL A 211 22.93 -1.09 -5.45
C VAL A 211 23.96 -0.09 -5.98
N PRO A 212 24.08 1.15 -5.42
CA PRO A 212 23.18 1.71 -4.43
C PRO A 212 21.74 1.90 -4.96
N GLY A 213 20.79 2.08 -4.05
CA GLY A 213 19.40 2.32 -4.40
C GLY A 213 19.18 3.67 -5.12
N THR A 214 17.92 3.96 -5.48
CA THR A 214 17.56 5.20 -6.20
C THR A 214 17.79 6.48 -5.40
N ASP A 215 17.99 6.38 -4.09
CA ASP A 215 18.36 7.47 -3.19
C ASP A 215 19.89 7.62 -3.02
N GLY A 216 20.67 6.80 -3.73
CA GLY A 216 22.13 6.81 -3.68
C GLY A 216 22.73 6.12 -2.45
N LYS A 217 21.93 5.46 -1.62
CA LYS A 217 22.37 4.79 -0.38
C LYS A 217 22.29 3.27 -0.50
N LEU A 218 23.02 2.59 0.38
CA LEU A 218 22.89 1.14 0.60
C LEU A 218 21.59 0.82 1.35
N GLY A 219 21.16 -0.44 1.31
CA GLY A 219 19.93 -0.89 1.96
C GLY A 219 18.65 -0.39 1.29
N PHE A 220 17.53 -0.79 1.87
CA PHE A 220 16.22 -0.29 1.45
C PHE A 220 15.80 0.89 2.36
N GLY A 221 15.32 1.96 1.72
CA GLY A 221 14.88 3.18 2.36
C GLY A 221 13.50 3.60 1.93
N GLY A 222 13.19 4.89 2.19
CA GLY A 222 11.88 5.45 1.95
C GLY A 222 10.87 5.07 3.05
N HIS A 223 9.68 5.66 2.98
CA HIS A 223 8.68 5.50 4.04
C HIS A 223 7.95 4.13 3.99
N CYS A 224 7.98 3.41 2.86
CA CYS A 224 7.12 2.25 2.67
C CYS A 224 7.78 0.93 3.10
N LEU A 225 8.95 0.57 2.55
CA LEU A 225 9.52 -0.76 2.74
C LEU A 225 9.87 -1.03 4.21
N THR A 226 10.60 -0.11 4.84
CA THR A 226 10.98 -0.23 6.26
C THR A 226 9.75 -0.23 7.16
N LYS A 227 8.82 0.70 6.93
CA LYS A 227 7.58 0.82 7.72
C LYS A 227 6.74 -0.45 7.62
N ASP A 228 6.48 -0.93 6.41
CA ASP A 228 5.56 -2.06 6.20
C ASP A 228 6.18 -3.38 6.66
N LEU A 229 7.50 -3.55 6.54
CA LEU A 229 8.21 -4.71 7.07
C LEU A 229 8.18 -4.73 8.61
N ASN A 230 8.43 -3.59 9.27
CA ASN A 230 8.28 -3.45 10.72
C ASN A 230 6.84 -3.74 11.17
N ALA A 231 5.86 -3.15 10.49
CA ALA A 231 4.44 -3.35 10.81
C ALA A 231 4.05 -4.83 10.73
N LEU A 232 4.50 -5.53 9.68
CA LEU A 232 4.23 -6.95 9.51
C LEU A 232 4.95 -7.79 10.58
N ALA A 233 6.21 -7.49 10.87
CA ALA A 233 6.99 -8.20 11.88
C ALA A 233 6.35 -8.07 13.27
N ASN A 234 6.01 -6.84 13.68
CA ASN A 234 5.40 -6.57 14.99
C ASN A 234 3.98 -7.17 15.09
N HIS A 235 3.19 -7.09 14.02
CA HIS A 235 1.87 -7.72 13.99
C HIS A 235 1.98 -9.25 14.13
N SER A 236 2.89 -9.90 13.39
CA SER A 236 3.11 -11.35 13.47
C SER A 236 3.53 -11.77 14.87
N GLU A 237 4.42 -11.02 15.52
CA GLU A 237 4.88 -11.30 16.89
C GLU A 237 3.73 -11.17 17.90
N SER A 238 2.88 -10.13 17.77
CA SER A 238 1.69 -9.97 18.62
C SER A 238 0.68 -11.10 18.47
N GLN A 239 0.71 -11.82 17.33
CA GLN A 239 -0.10 -13.03 17.07
C GLN A 239 0.62 -14.34 17.46
N GLY A 240 1.78 -14.26 18.12
CA GLY A 240 2.55 -15.42 18.62
C GLY A 240 3.48 -16.06 17.61
N TYR A 241 3.69 -15.46 16.42
CA TYR A 241 4.67 -15.96 15.43
C TYR A 241 5.93 -15.09 15.41
N PRO A 242 7.13 -15.60 15.78
CA PRO A 242 8.38 -14.85 15.72
C PRO A 242 8.88 -14.75 14.27
N PRO A 243 8.85 -13.57 13.63
CA PRO A 243 9.24 -13.41 12.22
C PRO A 243 10.75 -13.23 12.08
N THR A 244 11.52 -14.28 12.34
CA THR A 244 12.98 -14.26 12.42
C THR A 244 13.64 -13.68 11.18
N LEU A 245 13.22 -14.13 9.97
CA LEU A 245 13.76 -13.62 8.71
C LEU A 245 13.58 -12.10 8.57
N PHE A 246 12.41 -11.59 8.89
CA PHE A 246 12.12 -10.16 8.74
C PHE A 246 12.87 -9.31 9.77
N LYS A 247 13.04 -9.82 10.99
CA LYS A 247 13.84 -9.14 12.03
C LYS A 247 15.32 -9.07 11.63
N GLU A 248 15.88 -10.16 11.11
CA GLU A 248 17.27 -10.14 10.62
C GLU A 248 17.43 -9.24 9.39
N LEU A 249 16.46 -9.21 8.50
CA LEU A 249 16.49 -8.31 7.34
C LEU A 249 16.44 -6.83 7.77
N LEU A 250 15.64 -6.50 8.76
CA LEU A 250 15.58 -5.14 9.33
C LEU A 250 16.92 -4.77 9.99
N ARG A 251 17.48 -5.67 10.83
CA ARG A 251 18.78 -5.49 11.47
C ARG A 251 19.90 -5.30 10.44
N PHE A 252 19.93 -6.13 9.39
CA PHE A 252 20.87 -5.98 8.29
C PHE A 252 20.73 -4.61 7.62
N ASN A 253 19.50 -4.18 7.38
CA ASN A 253 19.21 -2.88 6.74
C ASN A 253 19.68 -1.69 7.57
N GLU A 254 19.54 -1.72 8.90
CA GLU A 254 20.04 -0.68 9.79
C GLU A 254 21.56 -0.50 9.62
N VAL A 255 22.34 -1.59 9.63
CA VAL A 255 23.79 -1.55 9.39
C VAL A 255 24.12 -0.92 8.02
N GLN A 256 23.37 -1.30 6.97
CA GLN A 256 23.62 -0.75 5.61
C GLN A 256 23.29 0.76 5.49
N ARG A 257 22.34 1.25 6.30
CA ARG A 257 21.91 2.66 6.23
C ARG A 257 22.77 3.60 7.05
N ASP A 258 23.52 3.06 8.03
CA ASP A 258 24.44 3.81 8.88
C ASP A 258 25.85 3.99 8.22
N GLU A 259 26.14 3.23 7.14
CA GLU A 259 27.34 3.40 6.32
C GLU A 259 27.12 4.47 5.21
#